data_758eb877e451fb80831c0d7f0c79e130
#
_entry.id   758eb877e451fb80831c0d7f0c79e130
#
_cell.length_a   1.000
_cell.length_b   1.000
_cell.length_c   1.000
_cell.angle_alpha   90.00
_cell.angle_beta   90.00
_cell.angle_gamma   90.00
#
_symmetry.space_group_name_H-M   'P 1'
#
loop_
_entity.id
_entity.type
_entity.pdbx_description
1 polymer ?
#
loop_
_entity_poly.entity_id
_entity_poly.type
_entity_poly.pdbx_seq_one_letter_code
_entity_poly.pdbx_strand_id
1 'polypeptide(L)'
;MNKPNNIVKVPTTLGIDLFKKWFIFLKPFHGLTDREIDVIACFVKERYELSKAINDEALLDKIVMNEDTKKKVREECNITLPHFQVIMSKLKKGKVIIDNKLNPHYIPNFKSGDTSFSVLFYYDIKNEVQ
;
A
#
# COMPACT_ATOMS: atom_id res chain seq x y z
N MET A 1 -2.37 30.01 -0.49
CA MET A 1 -2.86 28.64 -0.61
C MET A 1 -4.17 28.49 0.14
N ASN A 2 -5.15 27.88 -0.48
CA ASN A 2 -6.45 27.65 0.16
C ASN A 2 -6.36 26.53 1.19
N LYS A 3 -6.99 26.72 2.31
CA LYS A 3 -7.13 25.66 3.31
C LYS A 3 -8.23 24.69 2.87
N PRO A 4 -8.10 23.39 3.20
CA PRO A 4 -9.19 22.47 2.95
C PRO A 4 -10.47 22.91 3.66
N ASN A 5 -11.59 22.83 2.96
CA ASN A 5 -12.88 23.19 3.55
C ASN A 5 -13.36 22.13 4.54
N ASN A 6 -13.00 20.88 4.30
CA ASN A 6 -13.46 19.77 5.10
C ASN A 6 -12.30 18.86 5.47
N ILE A 7 -12.30 18.41 6.71
CA ILE A 7 -11.36 17.41 7.20
C ILE A 7 -12.17 16.22 7.69
N VAL A 8 -11.90 15.06 7.13
CA VAL A 8 -12.51 13.80 7.58
C VAL A 8 -11.46 13.05 8.38
N LYS A 9 -11.75 12.79 9.65
CA LYS A 9 -10.87 12.00 10.51
C LYS A 9 -11.25 10.54 10.42
N VAL A 10 -10.26 9.69 10.15
CA VAL A 10 -10.45 8.25 10.11
C VAL A 10 -9.67 7.64 11.28
N PRO A 11 -10.33 7.16 12.33
CA PRO A 11 -9.64 6.51 13.42
C PRO A 11 -8.95 5.25 12.94
N THR A 12 -7.70 5.08 13.32
CA THR A 12 -6.92 3.91 12.94
C THR A 12 -5.79 3.69 13.92
N THR A 13 -5.19 2.50 13.86
CA THR A 13 -3.96 2.18 14.58
C THR A 13 -2.84 1.98 13.58
N LEU A 14 -1.62 2.37 13.95
CA LEU A 14 -0.46 2.18 13.10
C LEU A 14 -0.21 0.68 12.90
N GLY A 15 -0.10 0.27 11.66
CA GLY A 15 0.11 -1.11 11.27
C GLY A 15 -0.89 -1.56 10.23
N ILE A 16 -1.28 -2.84 10.29
CA ILE A 16 -2.13 -3.44 9.24
C ILE A 16 -3.47 -2.71 9.08
N ASP A 17 -4.05 -2.22 10.16
CA ASP A 17 -5.32 -1.51 10.10
C ASP A 17 -5.22 -0.25 9.23
N LEU A 18 -4.19 0.58 9.46
CA LEU A 18 -3.94 1.78 8.66
C LEU A 18 -3.70 1.42 7.20
N PHE A 19 -2.89 0.38 6.94
CA PHE A 19 -2.56 0.01 5.56
C PHE A 19 -3.76 -0.52 4.81
N LYS A 20 -4.64 -1.29 5.46
CA LYS A 20 -5.90 -1.73 4.83
C LYS A 20 -6.80 -0.56 4.51
N LYS A 21 -6.97 0.38 5.44
CA LYS A 21 -7.78 1.58 5.21
C LYS A 21 -7.23 2.43 4.08
N TRP A 22 -5.90 2.55 4.00
CA TRP A 22 -5.22 3.24 2.92
C TRP A 22 -5.58 2.64 1.55
N PHE A 23 -5.45 1.32 1.41
CA PHE A 23 -5.77 0.67 0.14
C PHE A 23 -7.26 0.64 -0.17
N ILE A 24 -8.12 0.53 0.84
CA ILE A 24 -9.57 0.64 0.63
C ILE A 24 -9.92 2.01 0.08
N PHE A 25 -9.32 3.06 0.62
CA PHE A 25 -9.53 4.42 0.15
C PHE A 25 -9.07 4.61 -1.30
N LEU A 26 -7.98 3.95 -1.70
CA LEU A 26 -7.43 4.05 -3.06
C LEU A 26 -8.05 3.07 -4.05
N LYS A 27 -9.07 2.33 -3.65
CA LYS A 27 -9.71 1.32 -4.50
C LYS A 27 -10.12 1.83 -5.88
N PRO A 28 -10.65 3.08 -6.04
CA PRO A 28 -10.96 3.60 -7.38
C PRO A 28 -9.75 3.66 -8.34
N PHE A 29 -8.54 3.68 -7.82
CA PHE A 29 -7.33 3.77 -8.63
C PHE A 29 -6.74 2.41 -8.98
N HIS A 30 -6.77 1.44 -8.06
CA HIS A 30 -6.16 0.13 -8.29
C HIS A 30 -7.17 -0.98 -8.61
N GLY A 31 -8.43 -0.82 -8.23
CA GLY A 31 -9.48 -1.78 -8.54
C GLY A 31 -9.35 -3.15 -7.87
N LEU A 32 -8.56 -3.26 -6.80
CA LEU A 32 -8.33 -4.55 -6.13
C LEU A 32 -9.54 -4.98 -5.31
N THR A 33 -9.72 -6.29 -5.19
CA THR A 33 -10.70 -6.88 -4.29
C THR A 33 -10.22 -6.80 -2.84
N ASP A 34 -11.13 -7.02 -1.89
CA ASP A 34 -10.78 -6.99 -0.47
C ASP A 34 -9.68 -7.98 -0.12
N ARG A 35 -9.70 -9.17 -0.72
CA ARG A 35 -8.68 -10.18 -0.47
C ARG A 35 -7.32 -9.78 -1.03
N GLU A 36 -7.31 -9.18 -2.20
CA GLU A 36 -6.09 -8.63 -2.79
C GLU A 36 -5.55 -7.46 -1.95
N ILE A 37 -6.44 -6.64 -1.39
CA ILE A 37 -6.06 -5.56 -0.47
C ILE A 37 -5.42 -6.14 0.79
N ASP A 38 -5.95 -7.22 1.35
CA ASP A 38 -5.34 -7.86 2.52
C ASP A 38 -3.87 -8.21 2.25
N VAL A 39 -3.60 -8.77 1.09
CA VAL A 39 -2.24 -9.19 0.71
C VAL A 39 -1.32 -8.00 0.52
N ILE A 40 -1.74 -6.99 -0.26
CA ILE A 40 -0.87 -5.83 -0.50
C ILE A 40 -0.64 -5.03 0.78
N ALA A 41 -1.64 -4.92 1.64
CA ALA A 41 -1.48 -4.25 2.93
C ALA A 41 -0.45 -4.97 3.81
N CYS A 42 -0.43 -6.30 3.79
CA CYS A 42 0.60 -7.08 4.48
C CYS A 42 2.00 -6.82 3.94
N PHE A 43 2.15 -6.71 2.62
CA PHE A 43 3.45 -6.36 2.03
C PHE A 43 3.91 -4.97 2.46
N VAL A 44 3.02 -4.00 2.48
CA VAL A 44 3.36 -2.64 2.92
C VAL A 44 3.73 -2.64 4.39
N LYS A 45 3.02 -3.41 5.21
CA LYS A 45 3.35 -3.57 6.63
C LYS A 45 4.75 -4.14 6.80
N GLU A 46 5.08 -5.20 6.07
CA GLU A 46 6.41 -5.80 6.13
C GLU A 46 7.49 -4.81 5.70
N ARG A 47 7.24 -4.05 4.63
CA ARG A 47 8.18 -3.02 4.20
C ARG A 47 8.40 -1.97 5.28
N TYR A 48 7.32 -1.52 5.92
CA TYR A 48 7.42 -0.55 7.01
C TYR A 48 8.26 -1.09 8.18
N GLU A 49 8.00 -2.33 8.60
CA GLU A 49 8.76 -2.95 9.69
C GLU A 49 10.24 -3.10 9.35
N LEU A 50 10.54 -3.57 8.13
CA LEU A 50 11.92 -3.72 7.67
C LEU A 50 12.63 -2.37 7.51
N SER A 51 11.91 -1.31 7.18
CA SER A 51 12.48 0.02 7.01
C SER A 51 13.08 0.59 8.28
N LYS A 52 12.67 0.08 9.44
CA LYS A 52 13.25 0.49 10.73
C LYS A 52 14.70 0.08 10.88
N ALA A 53 15.13 -0.97 10.18
CA ALA A 53 16.49 -1.52 10.26
C ALA A 53 17.28 -1.36 8.97
N ILE A 54 16.62 -1.11 7.84
CA ILE A 54 17.26 -1.06 6.51
C ILE A 54 17.06 0.32 5.93
N ASN A 55 18.16 1.08 5.74
CA ASN A 55 18.12 2.43 5.19
C ASN A 55 18.22 2.46 3.67
N ASP A 56 18.79 1.41 3.06
CA ASP A 56 18.93 1.32 1.61
C ASP A 56 17.60 0.92 0.98
N GLU A 57 16.98 1.82 0.26
CA GLU A 57 15.66 1.58 -0.35
C GLU A 57 15.69 0.47 -1.39
N ALA A 58 16.75 0.38 -2.20
CA ALA A 58 16.86 -0.68 -3.21
C ALA A 58 16.96 -2.05 -2.56
N LEU A 59 17.73 -2.18 -1.49
CA LEU A 59 17.81 -3.41 -0.72
C LEU A 59 16.49 -3.74 -0.05
N LEU A 60 15.82 -2.75 0.54
CA LEU A 60 14.53 -2.91 1.17
C LEU A 60 13.49 -3.45 0.18
N ASP A 61 13.42 -2.87 -1.01
CA ASP A 61 12.49 -3.31 -2.05
C ASP A 61 12.74 -4.78 -2.46
N LYS A 62 14.01 -5.18 -2.54
CA LYS A 62 14.36 -6.57 -2.86
C LYS A 62 13.96 -7.55 -1.75
N ILE A 63 14.19 -7.18 -0.50
CA ILE A 63 13.86 -8.04 0.64
C ILE A 63 12.36 -8.23 0.76
N VAL A 64 11.59 -7.16 0.54
CA VAL A 64 10.11 -7.23 0.61
C VAL A 64 9.56 -8.21 -0.42
N MET A 65 10.19 -8.36 -1.58
CA MET A 65 9.75 -9.29 -2.63
C MET A 65 10.47 -10.63 -2.62
N ASN A 66 11.29 -10.93 -1.61
CA ASN A 66 11.95 -12.23 -1.55
C ASN A 66 10.96 -13.34 -1.14
N GLU A 67 11.39 -14.59 -1.29
CA GLU A 67 10.53 -15.73 -1.03
C GLU A 67 10.13 -15.86 0.44
N ASP A 68 11.01 -15.49 1.37
CA ASP A 68 10.73 -15.54 2.80
C ASP A 68 9.62 -14.55 3.18
N THR A 69 9.68 -13.33 2.66
CA THR A 69 8.64 -12.32 2.90
C THR A 69 7.31 -12.74 2.28
N LYS A 70 7.34 -13.25 1.06
CA LYS A 70 6.14 -13.76 0.39
C LYS A 70 5.48 -14.87 1.20
N LYS A 71 6.28 -15.79 1.72
CA LYS A 71 5.76 -16.89 2.56
C LYS A 71 5.12 -16.33 3.83
N LYS A 72 5.77 -15.36 4.47
CA LYS A 72 5.25 -14.72 5.68
C LYS A 72 3.91 -14.02 5.41
N VAL A 73 3.82 -13.26 4.32
CA VAL A 73 2.57 -12.59 3.93
C VAL A 73 1.47 -13.62 3.65
N ARG A 74 1.80 -14.67 2.92
CA ARG A 74 0.85 -15.73 2.61
C ARG A 74 0.31 -16.39 3.88
N GLU A 75 1.18 -16.68 4.84
CA GLU A 75 0.79 -17.29 6.11
C GLU A 75 -0.05 -16.33 6.96
N GLU A 76 0.32 -15.07 7.04
CA GLU A 76 -0.45 -14.07 7.79
C GLU A 76 -1.86 -13.89 7.20
N CYS A 77 -1.99 -13.95 5.89
CA CYS A 77 -3.29 -13.84 5.22
C CYS A 77 -4.04 -15.16 5.16
N ASN A 78 -3.43 -16.26 5.63
CA ASN A 78 -4.02 -17.59 5.64
C ASN A 78 -4.53 -18.00 4.25
N ILE A 79 -3.63 -17.96 3.26
CA ILE A 79 -3.93 -18.25 1.86
C ILE A 79 -3.09 -19.42 1.38
N THR A 80 -3.68 -20.29 0.55
CA THR A 80 -2.94 -21.37 -0.11
C THR A 80 -1.96 -20.80 -1.13
N LEU A 81 -0.89 -21.54 -1.42
CA LEU A 81 0.09 -21.09 -2.40
C LEU A 81 -0.51 -20.83 -3.78
N PRO A 82 -1.36 -21.72 -4.36
CA PRO A 82 -1.96 -21.43 -5.66
C PRO A 82 -2.81 -20.15 -5.65
N HIS A 83 -3.59 -19.92 -4.60
CA HIS A 83 -4.40 -18.72 -4.50
C HIS A 83 -3.53 -17.46 -4.36
N PHE A 84 -2.46 -17.55 -3.56
CA PHE A 84 -1.50 -16.47 -3.43
C PHE A 84 -0.89 -16.08 -4.77
N GLN A 85 -0.53 -17.06 -5.59
CA GLN A 85 0.04 -16.80 -6.92
C GLN A 85 -0.95 -16.07 -7.83
N VAL A 86 -2.24 -16.43 -7.77
CA VAL A 86 -3.28 -15.72 -8.50
C VAL A 86 -3.39 -14.27 -8.02
N ILE A 87 -3.37 -14.05 -6.72
CA ILE A 87 -3.41 -12.70 -6.14
C ILE A 87 -2.19 -11.90 -6.59
N MET A 88 -0.99 -12.47 -6.55
CA MET A 88 0.22 -11.79 -7.00
C MET A 88 0.10 -11.33 -8.46
N SER A 89 -0.49 -12.16 -9.32
CA SER A 89 -0.75 -11.77 -10.72
C SER A 89 -1.70 -10.57 -10.80
N LYS A 90 -2.73 -10.54 -9.97
CA LYS A 90 -3.66 -9.40 -9.93
C LYS A 90 -3.00 -8.14 -9.42
N LEU A 91 -2.13 -8.23 -8.42
CA LEU A 91 -1.38 -7.08 -7.90
C LEU A 91 -0.46 -6.48 -8.98
N LYS A 92 0.18 -7.33 -9.78
CA LYS A 92 1.00 -6.89 -10.90
C LYS A 92 0.15 -6.23 -11.99
N LYS A 93 -0.98 -6.84 -12.32
CA LYS A 93 -1.89 -6.31 -13.34
C LYS A 93 -2.47 -4.96 -12.91
N GLY A 94 -2.78 -4.79 -11.64
CA GLY A 94 -3.27 -3.52 -11.06
C GLY A 94 -2.17 -2.50 -10.83
N LYS A 95 -0.92 -2.82 -11.15
CA LYS A 95 0.24 -1.93 -11.03
C LYS A 95 0.54 -1.46 -9.61
N VAL A 96 0.06 -2.18 -8.60
CA VAL A 96 0.51 -1.95 -7.22
C VAL A 96 1.83 -2.65 -6.96
N ILE A 97 2.19 -3.62 -7.79
CA ILE A 97 3.54 -4.20 -7.87
C ILE A 97 4.03 -3.97 -9.30
N ILE A 98 5.15 -3.29 -9.45
CA ILE A 98 5.81 -3.03 -10.74
C ILE A 98 7.31 -3.27 -10.59
N ASP A 99 7.93 -3.79 -11.65
CA ASP A 99 9.38 -4.04 -11.67
C ASP A 99 9.84 -4.86 -10.45
N ASN A 100 9.04 -5.84 -10.06
CA ASN A 100 9.27 -6.73 -8.93
C ASN A 100 9.48 -5.98 -7.59
N LYS A 101 8.73 -4.91 -7.40
CA LYS A 101 8.72 -4.16 -6.14
C LYS A 101 7.36 -3.49 -5.92
N LEU A 102 7.11 -3.06 -4.70
CA LEU A 102 5.91 -2.27 -4.41
C LEU A 102 5.98 -0.94 -5.16
N ASN A 103 4.87 -0.57 -5.81
CA ASN A 103 4.80 0.71 -6.51
C ASN A 103 4.87 1.86 -5.49
N PRO A 104 5.86 2.76 -5.59
CA PRO A 104 6.01 3.87 -4.63
C PRO A 104 4.77 4.75 -4.51
N HIS A 105 3.96 4.87 -5.55
CA HIS A 105 2.72 5.66 -5.51
C HIS A 105 1.71 5.13 -4.50
N TYR A 106 1.81 3.84 -4.14
CA TYR A 106 0.88 3.21 -3.20
C TYR A 106 1.49 2.99 -1.82
N ILE A 107 2.71 3.45 -1.59
CA ILE A 107 3.36 3.34 -0.27
C ILE A 107 3.08 4.61 0.52
N PRO A 108 2.36 4.53 1.65
CA PRO A 108 2.10 5.72 2.46
C PRO A 108 3.39 6.27 3.07
N ASN A 109 3.54 7.58 3.04
CA ASN A 109 4.74 8.26 3.53
C ASN A 109 4.54 8.72 4.98
N PHE A 110 4.88 7.87 5.92
CA PHE A 110 4.91 8.24 7.34
C PHE A 110 6.07 7.54 8.03
N LYS A 111 6.42 8.03 9.21
CA LYS A 111 7.56 7.55 9.99
C LYS A 111 7.09 7.04 11.34
N SER A 112 7.94 6.22 11.97
CA SER A 112 7.70 5.78 13.33
C SER A 112 7.56 6.99 14.26
N GLY A 113 6.53 6.98 15.09
CA GLY A 113 6.23 8.09 16.00
C GLY A 113 5.25 9.11 15.45
N ASP A 114 4.90 9.04 14.17
CA ASP A 114 3.87 9.93 13.62
C ASP A 114 2.53 9.67 14.30
N THR A 115 1.83 10.74 14.63
CA THR A 115 0.51 10.67 15.28
C THR A 115 -0.62 10.94 14.30
N SER A 116 -0.30 11.35 13.09
CA SER A 116 -1.27 11.62 12.05
C SER A 116 -0.68 11.40 10.66
N PHE A 117 -1.54 11.13 9.72
CA PHE A 117 -1.19 10.96 8.31
C PHE A 117 -2.27 11.65 7.48
N SER A 118 -1.87 12.56 6.61
CA SER A 118 -2.78 13.33 5.78
C SER A 118 -2.50 13.10 4.30
N VAL A 119 -3.56 13.10 3.51
CA VAL A 119 -3.47 12.97 2.05
C VAL A 119 -4.20 14.13 1.41
N LEU A 120 -3.58 14.74 0.43
CA LEU A 120 -4.19 15.81 -0.36
C LEU A 120 -4.63 15.23 -1.70
N PHE A 121 -5.93 15.37 -2.00
CA PHE A 121 -6.45 15.09 -3.33
C PHE A 121 -6.58 16.38 -4.09
N TYR A 122 -5.95 16.42 -5.22
CA TYR A 122 -5.89 17.61 -6.05
C TYR A 122 -6.65 17.36 -7.34
N TYR A 123 -7.72 18.13 -7.53
CA TYR A 123 -8.49 18.09 -8.77
C TYR A 123 -8.00 19.21 -9.67
N ASP A 124 -7.30 18.85 -10.72
CA ASP A 124 -6.83 19.82 -11.70
C ASP A 124 -7.94 20.06 -12.72
N ILE A 125 -8.73 21.07 -12.43
CA ILE A 125 -9.90 21.41 -13.25
C ILE A 125 -9.45 22.24 -14.43
N LYS A 126 -9.66 21.71 -15.63
CA LYS A 126 -9.34 22.40 -16.86
C LYS A 126 -10.62 22.90 -17.52
N ASN A 127 -10.53 24.06 -18.15
CA ASN A 127 -11.65 24.58 -18.92
C ASN A 127 -11.90 23.66 -20.12
N GLU A 128 -13.18 23.46 -20.43
CA GLU A 128 -13.53 22.73 -21.65
C GLU A 128 -13.01 23.50 -22.84
N VAL A 129 -12.40 22.78 -23.78
CA VAL A 129 -11.92 23.35 -25.02
C VAL A 129 -12.86 22.92 -26.14
N GLN A 130 -13.38 23.92 -26.83
CA GLN A 130 -14.29 23.67 -27.95
C GLN A 130 -13.53 23.19 -29.19
#